data_92bfcd06382ebe93d889232d3cd0aca3
#
_entry.id   92bfcd06382ebe93d889232d3cd0aca3
#
_cell.length_a   1.000
_cell.length_b   1.000
_cell.length_c   1.000
_cell.angle_alpha   90.00
_cell.angle_beta   90.00
_cell.angle_gamma   90.00
#
_symmetry.space_group_name_H-M   'P 1'
#
loop_
_entity.id
_entity.type
_entity.pdbx_description
1 polymer ?
#
loop_
_entity_poly.entity_id
_entity_poly.type
_entity_poly.pdbx_seq_one_letter_code
_entity_poly.pdbx_strand_id
1 'polypeptide(L)'
;ALKGFIISIKCPASYQGVGTFLLSLIMTLESLEVADRLLRYVQVDTQSDPYSTSFPSTEKQKNLSKILVAELQQMGIEDAAMDEYGYVMATIEPTHQRKVPIVCFCAHVDTAPDCSGTMVKPILHNNYNGSPIILPDDPTQIITTDAYPYLKNFVGKSIITASGKTLLGSDDKAGVAIIMEMASYLMKNKKF
;
A
#
# COMPACT_ATOMS: atom_id res chain seq x y z
N ALA A 1 15.70 10.32 0.53
CA ALA A 1 14.65 11.10 -0.16
C ALA A 1 13.47 10.17 -0.39
N LEU A 2 12.34 10.47 0.23
CA LEU A 2 11.08 9.77 0.05
C LEU A 2 10.72 9.78 -1.44
N LYS A 3 10.63 8.61 -2.04
CA LYS A 3 10.25 8.41 -3.44
C LYS A 3 8.84 7.85 -3.45
N GLY A 4 7.90 8.61 -4.00
CA GLY A 4 6.51 8.43 -3.71
C GLY A 4 5.69 7.99 -4.90
N PHE A 5 4.65 7.29 -4.58
CA PHE A 5 3.46 7.08 -5.37
C PHE A 5 2.46 8.17 -4.98
N ILE A 6 1.98 8.95 -5.96
CA ILE A 6 1.11 10.09 -5.71
C ILE A 6 -0.18 9.92 -6.50
N ILE A 7 -1.31 9.84 -5.81
CA ILE A 7 -2.64 10.02 -6.42
C ILE A 7 -3.22 11.34 -5.97
N SER A 8 -3.57 12.18 -6.94
CA SER A 8 -4.30 13.42 -6.73
C SER A 8 -5.80 13.18 -6.88
N ILE A 9 -6.57 13.53 -5.86
CA ILE A 9 -8.03 13.47 -5.87
C ILE A 9 -8.57 14.87 -5.70
N LYS A 10 -9.38 15.32 -6.66
CA LYS A 10 -10.11 16.59 -6.56
C LYS A 10 -11.40 16.36 -5.79
N CYS A 11 -11.41 16.76 -4.51
CA CYS A 11 -12.53 16.53 -3.59
C CYS A 11 -13.51 17.72 -3.53
N PRO A 12 -14.83 17.50 -3.37
CA PRO A 12 -15.80 18.60 -3.23
C PRO A 12 -15.62 19.40 -1.93
N ALA A 13 -15.49 20.72 -2.04
CA ALA A 13 -15.33 21.65 -0.91
C ALA A 13 -16.68 22.01 -0.27
N SER A 14 -17.42 21.04 0.23
CA SER A 14 -18.53 21.31 1.17
C SER A 14 -18.95 20.01 1.84
N TYR A 15 -18.18 19.57 2.82
CA TYR A 15 -18.61 18.45 3.62
C TYR A 15 -18.53 18.78 5.12
N GLN A 16 -19.67 19.14 5.70
CA GLN A 16 -19.87 19.15 7.14
C GLN A 16 -20.14 17.73 7.67
N GLY A 17 -19.38 16.74 7.22
CA GLY A 17 -19.69 15.36 7.50
C GLY A 17 -18.52 14.40 7.30
N VAL A 18 -17.30 14.81 7.61
CA VAL A 18 -16.10 13.95 7.53
C VAL A 18 -16.30 12.65 8.31
N GLY A 19 -17.03 12.70 9.44
CA GLY A 19 -17.35 11.52 10.23
C GLY A 19 -18.25 10.51 9.53
N THR A 20 -19.27 10.96 8.78
CA THR A 20 -20.21 10.07 8.09
C THR A 20 -19.62 9.44 6.85
N PHE A 21 -18.74 10.15 6.14
CA PHE A 21 -18.01 9.60 4.98
C PHE A 21 -17.02 8.51 5.42
N LEU A 22 -16.28 8.76 6.49
CA LEU A 22 -15.38 7.75 7.08
C LEU A 22 -16.13 6.51 7.57
N LEU A 23 -17.30 6.69 8.18
CA LEU A 23 -18.14 5.58 8.65
C LEU A 23 -18.72 4.77 7.49
N SER A 24 -19.17 5.42 6.41
CA SER A 24 -19.64 4.75 5.20
C SER A 24 -18.51 3.98 4.51
N LEU A 25 -17.31 4.54 4.48
CA LEU A 25 -16.13 3.85 3.97
C LEU A 25 -15.76 2.62 4.82
N ILE A 26 -15.88 2.73 6.15
CA ILE A 26 -15.60 1.62 7.08
C ILE A 26 -16.62 0.48 6.93
N MET A 27 -17.89 0.77 6.68
CA MET A 27 -18.93 -0.26 6.50
C MET A 27 -18.82 -1.06 5.21
N THR A 28 -18.06 -0.58 4.21
CA THR A 28 -17.81 -1.28 2.94
C THR A 28 -16.43 -1.95 2.87
N LEU A 29 -15.62 -1.84 3.92
CA LEU A 29 -14.26 -2.39 3.97
C LEU A 29 -14.19 -3.92 3.87
N GLU A 30 -15.26 -4.64 4.15
CA GLU A 30 -15.29 -6.12 4.04
C GLU A 30 -15.17 -6.64 2.60
N SER A 31 -15.34 -5.77 1.59
CA SER A 31 -15.23 -6.13 0.16
C SER A 31 -13.96 -5.62 -0.51
N LEU A 32 -13.05 -4.97 0.23
CA LEU A 32 -11.85 -4.36 -0.35
C LEU A 32 -10.72 -5.38 -0.50
N GLU A 33 -10.08 -5.34 -1.67
CA GLU A 33 -8.97 -6.24 -2.03
C GLU A 33 -7.59 -5.73 -1.54
N VAL A 34 -7.56 -4.89 -0.49
CA VAL A 34 -6.31 -4.29 0.03
C VAL A 34 -5.27 -5.35 0.40
N ALA A 35 -5.70 -6.41 1.07
CA ALA A 35 -4.81 -7.49 1.47
C ALA A 35 -4.22 -8.22 0.25
N ASP A 36 -5.03 -8.49 -0.77
CA ASP A 36 -4.58 -9.16 -2.00
C ASP A 36 -3.60 -8.28 -2.79
N ARG A 37 -3.82 -6.96 -2.83
CA ARG A 37 -2.87 -6.00 -3.40
C ARG A 37 -1.56 -6.02 -2.63
N LEU A 38 -1.61 -5.92 -1.30
CA LEU A 38 -0.41 -5.95 -0.47
C LEU A 38 0.37 -7.26 -0.68
N LEU A 39 -0.30 -8.41 -0.65
CA LEU A 39 0.32 -9.72 -0.88
C LEU A 39 1.04 -9.79 -2.23
N ARG A 40 0.52 -9.17 -3.29
CA ARG A 40 1.19 -9.08 -4.60
C ARG A 40 2.36 -8.09 -4.60
N TYR A 41 2.18 -6.91 -4.03
CA TYR A 41 3.18 -5.84 -4.10
C TYR A 41 4.42 -6.14 -3.24
N VAL A 42 4.27 -6.79 -2.09
CA VAL A 42 5.42 -7.15 -1.23
C VAL A 42 6.36 -8.16 -1.89
N GLN A 43 5.89 -8.94 -2.86
CA GLN A 43 6.70 -9.91 -3.59
C GLN A 43 7.60 -9.27 -4.66
N VAL A 44 7.34 -8.02 -5.03
CA VAL A 44 8.20 -7.26 -5.97
C VAL A 44 9.37 -6.68 -5.20
N ASP A 45 10.59 -7.05 -5.55
CA ASP A 45 11.79 -6.50 -4.94
C ASP A 45 11.98 -5.03 -5.36
N THR A 46 11.92 -4.14 -4.36
CA THR A 46 12.09 -2.69 -4.52
C THR A 46 13.11 -2.12 -3.54
N GLN A 47 14.02 -2.97 -3.03
CA GLN A 47 15.01 -2.57 -2.04
C GLN A 47 15.87 -1.41 -2.55
N SER A 48 16.03 -0.39 -1.70
CA SER A 48 16.88 0.77 -1.95
C SER A 48 18.35 0.42 -1.75
N ASP A 49 19.24 1.30 -2.27
CA ASP A 49 20.67 1.28 -2.01
C ASP A 49 21.10 2.63 -1.42
N PRO A 50 21.56 2.68 -0.16
CA PRO A 50 21.95 3.92 0.50
C PRO A 50 23.25 4.52 -0.06
N TYR A 51 24.05 3.72 -0.75
CA TYR A 51 25.34 4.15 -1.33
C TYR A 51 25.21 4.57 -2.80
N SER A 52 24.07 4.36 -3.42
CA SER A 52 23.82 4.76 -4.80
C SER A 52 23.68 6.27 -4.95
N THR A 53 24.28 6.81 -5.99
CA THR A 53 24.12 8.20 -6.43
C THR A 53 23.03 8.36 -7.49
N SER A 54 22.43 7.27 -7.95
CA SER A 54 21.37 7.29 -8.96
C SER A 54 19.98 7.57 -8.36
N PHE A 55 19.03 7.95 -9.22
CA PHE A 55 17.63 8.17 -8.88
C PHE A 55 16.72 7.43 -9.90
N PRO A 56 16.00 6.39 -9.45
CA PRO A 56 15.97 5.80 -8.11
C PRO A 56 17.31 5.18 -7.72
N SER A 57 17.51 4.93 -6.41
CA SER A 57 18.76 4.32 -5.92
C SER A 57 18.98 2.91 -6.46
N THR A 58 17.92 2.22 -6.89
CA THR A 58 17.97 0.96 -7.62
C THR A 58 16.89 0.94 -8.70
N GLU A 59 17.25 0.48 -9.91
CA GLU A 59 16.30 0.38 -11.05
C GLU A 59 15.14 -0.60 -10.76
N LYS A 60 15.34 -1.59 -9.89
CA LYS A 60 14.30 -2.58 -9.54
C LYS A 60 13.08 -1.97 -8.88
N GLN A 61 13.18 -0.78 -8.30
CA GLN A 61 12.04 -0.03 -7.75
C GLN A 61 11.00 0.28 -8.84
N LYS A 62 11.44 0.56 -10.07
CA LYS A 62 10.57 0.82 -11.22
C LYS A 62 9.71 -0.38 -11.62
N ASN A 63 10.06 -1.60 -11.18
CA ASN A 63 9.23 -2.78 -11.49
C ASN A 63 7.86 -2.70 -10.82
N LEU A 64 7.79 -2.28 -9.56
CA LEU A 64 6.51 -2.04 -8.89
C LEU A 64 5.80 -0.84 -9.53
N SER A 65 6.51 0.25 -9.79
CA SER A 65 5.93 1.44 -10.44
C SER A 65 5.22 1.12 -11.76
N LYS A 66 5.82 0.26 -12.60
CA LYS A 66 5.20 -0.20 -13.86
C LYS A 66 3.90 -0.97 -13.63
N ILE A 67 3.85 -1.82 -12.60
CA ILE A 67 2.64 -2.56 -12.21
C ILE A 67 1.54 -1.58 -11.80
N LEU A 68 1.88 -0.58 -10.96
CA LEU A 68 0.93 0.42 -10.49
C LEU A 68 0.34 1.25 -11.63
N VAL A 69 1.18 1.69 -12.59
CA VAL A 69 0.69 2.40 -13.79
C VAL A 69 -0.29 1.54 -14.56
N ALA A 70 0.08 0.28 -14.82
CA ALA A 70 -0.80 -0.63 -15.58
C ALA A 70 -2.14 -0.86 -14.86
N GLU A 71 -2.13 -1.06 -13.55
CA GLU A 71 -3.36 -1.22 -12.76
C GLU A 71 -4.23 0.05 -12.77
N LEU A 72 -3.64 1.25 -12.64
CA LEU A 72 -4.36 2.52 -12.69
C LEU A 72 -5.01 2.74 -14.06
N GLN A 73 -4.28 2.47 -15.14
CA GLN A 73 -4.81 2.56 -16.50
C GLN A 73 -5.96 1.56 -16.73
N GLN A 74 -5.84 0.33 -16.19
CA GLN A 74 -6.94 -0.66 -16.23
C GLN A 74 -8.18 -0.21 -15.45
N MET A 75 -8.02 0.63 -14.42
CA MET A 75 -9.13 1.25 -13.69
C MET A 75 -9.77 2.41 -14.48
N GLY A 76 -9.21 2.81 -15.63
CA GLY A 76 -9.67 3.93 -16.47
C GLY A 76 -9.10 5.28 -16.05
N ILE A 77 -7.96 5.32 -15.35
CA ILE A 77 -7.21 6.54 -15.03
C ILE A 77 -6.13 6.71 -16.08
N GLU A 78 -6.49 7.41 -17.17
CA GLU A 78 -5.70 7.47 -18.41
C GLU A 78 -4.40 8.27 -18.29
N ASP A 79 -4.35 9.26 -17.38
CA ASP A 79 -3.16 10.08 -17.12
C ASP A 79 -2.12 9.40 -16.23
N ALA A 80 -2.41 8.18 -15.75
CA ALA A 80 -1.47 7.43 -14.94
C ALA A 80 -0.17 7.18 -15.70
N ALA A 81 0.93 7.71 -15.18
CA ALA A 81 2.25 7.62 -15.80
C ALA A 81 3.36 7.51 -14.76
N MET A 82 4.46 6.91 -15.17
CA MET A 82 5.71 6.88 -14.42
C MET A 82 6.73 7.80 -15.08
N ASP A 83 7.38 8.66 -14.30
CA ASP A 83 8.46 9.50 -14.79
C ASP A 83 9.81 8.74 -14.87
N GLU A 84 10.84 9.44 -15.32
CA GLU A 84 12.22 8.89 -15.45
C GLU A 84 12.81 8.45 -14.11
N TYR A 85 12.36 9.04 -13.01
CA TYR A 85 12.82 8.74 -11.64
C TYR A 85 12.03 7.63 -10.96
N GLY A 86 10.96 7.13 -11.61
CA GLY A 86 10.13 6.06 -11.09
C GLY A 86 8.94 6.53 -10.25
N TYR A 87 8.65 7.84 -10.18
CA TYR A 87 7.43 8.33 -9.55
C TYR A 87 6.22 7.99 -10.42
N VAL A 88 5.21 7.42 -9.80
CA VAL A 88 3.91 7.19 -10.44
C VAL A 88 2.97 8.29 -10.02
N MET A 89 2.39 8.97 -10.99
CA MET A 89 1.40 10.02 -10.78
C MET A 89 0.12 9.69 -11.55
N ALA A 90 -1.01 9.99 -10.94
CA ALA A 90 -2.33 9.81 -11.54
C ALA A 90 -3.33 10.78 -10.92
N THR A 91 -4.35 11.15 -11.67
CA THR A 91 -5.41 12.06 -11.22
C THR A 91 -6.77 11.41 -11.34
N ILE A 92 -7.56 11.47 -10.27
CA ILE A 92 -8.97 11.13 -10.32
C ILE A 92 -9.76 12.44 -10.42
N GLU A 93 -10.38 12.65 -11.56
CA GLU A 93 -11.15 13.87 -11.83
C GLU A 93 -12.44 13.93 -10.99
N PRO A 94 -12.89 15.13 -10.61
CA PRO A 94 -14.13 15.30 -9.86
C PRO A 94 -15.33 14.90 -10.70
N THR A 95 -16.38 14.41 -10.04
CA THR A 95 -17.64 14.05 -10.68
C THR A 95 -18.60 15.24 -10.89
N HIS A 96 -18.16 16.45 -10.58
CA HIS A 96 -18.94 17.69 -10.72
C HIS A 96 -18.06 18.86 -11.15
N GLN A 97 -18.69 19.95 -11.64
CA GLN A 97 -17.99 21.12 -12.21
C GLN A 97 -17.65 22.20 -11.17
N ARG A 98 -17.90 21.98 -9.88
CA ARG A 98 -17.55 22.98 -8.85
C ARG A 98 -16.02 23.02 -8.66
N LYS A 99 -15.50 24.22 -8.44
CA LYS A 99 -14.09 24.39 -8.04
C LYS A 99 -13.87 23.78 -6.66
N VAL A 100 -13.00 22.80 -6.57
CA VAL A 100 -12.72 22.03 -5.36
C VAL A 100 -11.23 22.00 -5.07
N PRO A 101 -10.81 21.86 -3.81
CA PRO A 101 -9.42 21.65 -3.49
C PRO A 101 -8.93 20.30 -4.04
N ILE A 102 -7.63 20.25 -4.35
CA ILE A 102 -6.96 19.01 -4.71
C ILE A 102 -6.44 18.36 -3.42
N VAL A 103 -6.77 17.10 -3.21
CA VAL A 103 -6.20 16.28 -2.13
C VAL A 103 -5.23 15.29 -2.75
N CYS A 104 -4.01 15.25 -2.22
CA CYS A 104 -2.96 14.37 -2.69
C CYS A 104 -2.70 13.28 -1.65
N PHE A 105 -2.68 12.02 -2.09
CA PHE A 105 -2.27 10.87 -1.29
C PHE A 105 -0.94 10.37 -1.85
N CYS A 106 0.01 10.09 -0.97
CA CYS A 106 1.31 9.59 -1.38
C CYS A 106 1.77 8.45 -0.46
N ALA A 107 2.52 7.52 -1.05
CA ALA A 107 3.21 6.43 -0.39
C ALA A 107 4.52 6.17 -1.12
N HIS A 108 5.51 5.52 -0.49
CA HIS A 108 6.74 5.15 -1.18
C HIS A 108 6.76 3.67 -1.57
N VAL A 109 7.48 3.36 -2.66
CA VAL A 109 7.58 1.99 -3.20
C VAL A 109 8.84 1.27 -2.73
N ASP A 110 9.90 2.01 -2.37
CA ASP A 110 11.16 1.42 -1.96
C ASP A 110 11.07 0.79 -0.55
N THR A 111 11.89 -0.21 -0.32
CA THR A 111 12.04 -0.85 0.98
C THR A 111 13.43 -0.64 1.54
N ALA A 112 13.55 -0.67 2.87
CA ALA A 112 14.79 -0.48 3.60
C ALA A 112 15.87 -1.52 3.19
N PRO A 113 17.16 -1.13 3.15
CA PRO A 113 18.25 -2.02 2.76
C PRO A 113 18.74 -2.94 3.89
N ASP A 114 18.25 -2.73 5.12
CA ASP A 114 18.76 -3.41 6.32
C ASP A 114 18.47 -4.92 6.34
N CYS A 115 17.46 -5.36 5.61
CA CYS A 115 17.14 -6.76 5.45
C CYS A 115 16.66 -7.02 4.02
N SER A 116 16.87 -8.24 3.51
CA SER A 116 16.51 -8.59 2.12
C SER A 116 15.05 -8.35 1.81
N GLY A 117 14.78 -7.68 0.69
CA GLY A 117 13.45 -7.56 0.07
C GLY A 117 13.27 -8.50 -1.12
N THR A 118 14.19 -9.47 -1.32
CA THR A 118 14.18 -10.39 -2.47
C THR A 118 13.46 -11.68 -2.09
N MET A 119 12.61 -12.17 -3.00
CA MET A 119 11.85 -13.43 -2.82
C MET A 119 11.01 -13.44 -1.54
N VAL A 120 10.37 -12.33 -1.24
CA VAL A 120 9.45 -12.21 -0.10
C VAL A 120 8.32 -13.23 -0.23
N LYS A 121 8.09 -14.00 0.82
CA LYS A 121 6.99 -14.96 0.94
C LYS A 121 6.02 -14.44 1.99
N PRO A 122 4.97 -13.72 1.61
CA PRO A 122 3.99 -13.23 2.56
C PRO A 122 3.11 -14.38 3.05
N ILE A 123 2.77 -14.36 4.33
CA ILE A 123 1.91 -15.34 4.99
C ILE A 123 0.72 -14.62 5.61
N LEU A 124 -0.48 -15.01 5.22
CA LEU A 124 -1.72 -14.52 5.80
C LEU A 124 -2.16 -15.42 6.96
N HIS A 125 -2.17 -14.88 8.16
CA HIS A 125 -2.67 -15.52 9.37
C HIS A 125 -4.10 -15.03 9.64
N ASN A 126 -5.07 -15.83 9.24
CA ASN A 126 -6.48 -15.50 9.47
C ASN A 126 -6.85 -15.76 10.93
N ASN A 127 -7.71 -14.89 11.47
CA ASN A 127 -8.32 -15.10 12.78
C ASN A 127 -7.27 -15.29 13.89
N TYR A 128 -6.29 -14.40 13.96
CA TYR A 128 -5.20 -14.46 14.93
C TYR A 128 -5.73 -14.66 16.35
N ASN A 129 -5.25 -15.68 17.04
CA ASN A 129 -5.75 -16.10 18.35
C ASN A 129 -4.93 -15.60 19.55
N GLY A 130 -3.90 -14.77 19.31
CA GLY A 130 -2.98 -14.28 20.35
C GLY A 130 -1.78 -15.19 20.64
N SER A 131 -1.68 -16.36 20.00
CA SER A 131 -0.54 -17.28 20.15
C SER A 131 0.70 -16.74 19.45
N PRO A 132 1.92 -17.16 19.89
CA PRO A 132 3.14 -16.85 19.17
C PRO A 132 3.09 -17.27 17.70
N ILE A 133 3.53 -16.40 16.80
CA ILE A 133 3.70 -16.71 15.37
C ILE A 133 5.15 -17.07 15.14
N ILE A 134 5.42 -18.34 14.81
CA ILE A 134 6.75 -18.84 14.46
C ILE A 134 6.90 -18.73 12.95
N LEU A 135 7.94 -18.05 12.48
CA LEU A 135 8.16 -17.82 11.05
C LEU A 135 8.84 -19.05 10.42
N PRO A 136 8.26 -19.65 9.35
CA PRO A 136 8.66 -20.99 8.91
C PRO A 136 10.05 -21.10 8.28
N ASP A 137 10.54 -20.03 7.61
CA ASP A 137 11.88 -20.05 6.98
C ASP A 137 13.00 -19.74 7.97
N ASP A 138 12.66 -19.21 9.18
CA ASP A 138 13.56 -19.05 10.32
C ASP A 138 12.79 -19.19 11.64
N PRO A 139 12.69 -20.40 12.21
CA PRO A 139 11.92 -20.66 13.43
C PRO A 139 12.47 -19.96 14.70
N THR A 140 13.65 -19.33 14.64
CA THR A 140 14.17 -18.49 15.73
C THR A 140 13.49 -17.13 15.77
N GLN A 141 12.85 -16.72 14.67
CA GLN A 141 12.06 -15.51 14.57
C GLN A 141 10.63 -15.79 15.05
N ILE A 142 10.32 -15.35 16.25
CA ILE A 142 9.01 -15.58 16.87
C ILE A 142 8.38 -14.22 17.21
N ILE A 143 7.18 -13.99 16.69
CA ILE A 143 6.40 -12.80 16.97
C ILE A 143 5.45 -13.12 18.14
N THR A 144 5.60 -12.43 19.26
CA THR A 144 4.81 -12.68 20.47
C THR A 144 4.14 -11.42 20.99
N THR A 145 3.05 -11.59 21.73
CA THR A 145 2.38 -10.48 22.43
C THR A 145 3.21 -9.90 23.57
N ASP A 146 4.24 -10.61 24.06
CA ASP A 146 5.14 -10.09 25.09
C ASP A 146 6.17 -9.14 24.47
N ALA A 147 6.75 -9.51 23.32
CA ALA A 147 7.65 -8.64 22.56
C ALA A 147 6.91 -7.46 21.91
N TYR A 148 5.68 -7.68 21.47
CA TYR A 148 4.85 -6.71 20.77
C TYR A 148 3.45 -6.63 21.40
N PRO A 149 3.28 -5.93 22.54
CA PRO A 149 2.03 -5.93 23.34
C PRO A 149 0.80 -5.46 22.58
N TYR A 150 0.98 -4.58 21.57
CA TYR A 150 -0.12 -4.09 20.72
C TYR A 150 -0.82 -5.21 19.91
N LEU A 151 -0.16 -6.35 19.67
CA LEU A 151 -0.75 -7.49 18.98
C LEU A 151 -1.99 -8.05 19.69
N LYS A 152 -2.13 -7.82 21.00
CA LYS A 152 -3.34 -8.19 21.76
C LYS A 152 -4.61 -7.55 21.18
N ASN A 153 -4.48 -6.38 20.55
CA ASN A 153 -5.59 -5.66 19.92
C ASN A 153 -6.02 -6.27 18.57
N PHE A 154 -5.23 -7.20 18.04
CA PHE A 154 -5.48 -7.85 16.75
C PHE A 154 -5.98 -9.28 16.87
N VAL A 155 -6.30 -9.74 18.08
CA VAL A 155 -6.97 -11.04 18.29
C VAL A 155 -8.31 -11.04 17.53
N GLY A 156 -8.54 -12.09 16.74
CA GLY A 156 -9.70 -12.19 15.84
C GLY A 156 -9.55 -11.44 14.51
N LYS A 157 -8.42 -10.77 14.27
CA LYS A 157 -8.12 -10.10 12.99
C LYS A 157 -7.15 -10.94 12.16
N SER A 158 -7.00 -10.57 10.88
CA SER A 158 -5.98 -11.15 10.02
C SER A 158 -4.68 -10.37 10.15
N ILE A 159 -3.55 -11.09 10.15
CA ILE A 159 -2.19 -10.53 10.21
C ILE A 159 -1.40 -11.07 9.01
N ILE A 160 -0.60 -10.22 8.38
CA ILE A 160 0.32 -10.63 7.30
C ILE A 160 1.75 -10.52 7.83
N THR A 161 2.54 -11.58 7.64
CA THR A 161 3.97 -11.61 7.97
C THR A 161 4.81 -12.02 6.76
N ALA A 162 6.12 -11.77 6.81
CA ALA A 162 7.07 -12.49 5.98
C ALA A 162 7.33 -13.89 6.58
N SER A 163 8.11 -14.71 5.86
CA SER A 163 8.42 -16.09 6.27
C SER A 163 9.62 -16.23 7.24
N GLY A 164 10.34 -15.14 7.53
CA GLY A 164 11.41 -15.09 8.55
C GLY A 164 12.79 -14.68 8.02
N LYS A 165 13.06 -14.77 6.71
CA LYS A 165 14.37 -14.45 6.11
C LYS A 165 14.40 -13.12 5.36
N THR A 166 13.26 -12.46 5.21
CA THR A 166 13.12 -11.21 4.46
C THR A 166 12.33 -10.20 5.24
N LEU A 167 12.42 -8.91 4.86
CA LEU A 167 11.37 -7.96 5.18
C LEU A 167 10.04 -8.44 4.61
N LEU A 168 8.93 -8.04 5.22
CA LEU A 168 7.65 -8.04 4.53
C LEU A 168 7.58 -6.89 3.51
N GLY A 169 8.15 -5.74 3.85
CA GLY A 169 8.11 -4.54 3.02
C GLY A 169 6.76 -3.81 3.08
N SER A 170 6.00 -3.97 4.16
CA SER A 170 4.73 -3.27 4.36
C SER A 170 4.89 -1.76 4.52
N ASP A 171 6.04 -1.29 4.93
CA ASP A 171 6.42 0.12 4.93
C ASP A 171 7.18 0.43 3.62
N ASP A 172 6.56 1.11 2.63
CA ASP A 172 5.17 1.61 2.69
C ASP A 172 4.29 0.99 1.58
N LYS A 173 4.52 -0.25 1.20
CA LYS A 173 3.64 -0.96 0.23
C LYS A 173 2.21 -1.14 0.76
N ALA A 174 2.00 -1.06 2.07
CA ALA A 174 0.65 -1.04 2.63
C ALA A 174 -0.06 0.26 2.28
N GLY A 175 0.60 1.40 2.40
CA GLY A 175 0.08 2.69 1.94
C GLY A 175 -0.20 2.68 0.44
N VAL A 176 0.71 2.12 -0.37
CA VAL A 176 0.49 1.93 -1.81
C VAL A 176 -0.77 1.10 -2.07
N ALA A 177 -0.94 -0.04 -1.39
CA ALA A 177 -2.10 -0.90 -1.57
C ALA A 177 -3.42 -0.20 -1.20
N ILE A 178 -3.43 0.56 -0.10
CA ILE A 178 -4.58 1.36 0.35
C ILE A 178 -4.94 2.42 -0.68
N ILE A 179 -3.97 3.16 -1.20
CA ILE A 179 -4.18 4.21 -2.20
C ILE A 179 -4.73 3.61 -3.51
N MET A 180 -4.19 2.49 -3.95
CA MET A 180 -4.65 1.78 -5.15
C MET A 180 -6.08 1.26 -5.00
N GLU A 181 -6.43 0.73 -3.83
CA GLU A 181 -7.79 0.26 -3.57
C GLU A 181 -8.77 1.42 -3.47
N MET A 182 -8.38 2.52 -2.84
CA MET A 182 -9.17 3.76 -2.82
C MET A 182 -9.44 4.26 -4.25
N ALA A 183 -8.43 4.25 -5.12
CA ALA A 183 -8.58 4.61 -6.53
C ALA A 183 -9.58 3.69 -7.23
N SER A 184 -9.45 2.37 -7.05
CA SER A 184 -10.37 1.37 -7.59
C SER A 184 -11.81 1.61 -7.13
N TYR A 185 -11.99 1.87 -5.83
CA TYR A 185 -13.30 2.14 -5.26
C TYR A 185 -13.94 3.40 -5.85
N LEU A 186 -13.18 4.50 -5.94
CA LEU A 186 -13.68 5.77 -6.49
C LEU A 186 -14.02 5.65 -7.97
N MET A 187 -13.23 4.92 -8.76
CA MET A 187 -13.50 4.70 -10.18
C MET A 187 -14.73 3.83 -10.43
N LYS A 188 -14.98 2.83 -9.56
CA LYS A 188 -16.18 1.98 -9.61
C LYS A 188 -17.45 2.71 -9.15
N ASN A 189 -17.31 3.69 -8.27
CA ASN A 189 -18.42 4.37 -7.58
C ASN A 189 -18.48 5.86 -7.92
N LYS A 190 -18.56 6.21 -9.22
CA LYS A 190 -18.58 7.61 -9.72
C LYS A 190 -19.80 8.46 -9.28
N LYS A 191 -20.43 8.12 -8.16
CA LYS A 191 -21.60 8.85 -7.63
C LYS A 191 -21.24 9.90 -6.57
N PHE A 192 -19.96 10.07 -6.29
CA PHE A 192 -19.46 11.04 -5.29
C PHE A 192 -19.00 12.34 -5.92
#